data_e17feb668e2c4b03668833eece1ea8e0
#
_entry.id   e17feb668e2c4b03668833eece1ea8e0
#
_cell.length_a   1.000
_cell.length_b   1.000
_cell.length_c   1.000
_cell.angle_alpha   90.00
_cell.angle_beta   90.00
_cell.angle_gamma   90.00
#
_symmetry.space_group_name_H-M   'P 1'
#
loop_
_entity.id
_entity.type
_entity.pdbx_description
1 polymer ?
#
loop_
_entity_poly.entity_id
_entity_poly.type
_entity_poly.pdbx_seq_one_letter_code
_entity_poly.pdbx_strand_id
1 'polypeptide(L)'
;MRRKKPVAQRKVPRKKIARTRNSGTMTESQFWSMIRSALRQKSRFWKPIAQCKQNARRKYNGTNKRQKFEYQCNICKEYFPDKHINVDHIQPAGALNCSQDLPGFVERLFCGIENLQVLCESCHNDKTKEEKKTKRDGKVQQD
;
A
#
# COMPACT_ATOMS: atom_id res chain seq x y z
N MET A 1 3.07 -45.94 31.30
CA MET A 1 3.35 -44.49 31.48
C MET A 1 2.23 -43.65 30.94
N ARG A 2 1.47 -42.95 31.78
CA ARG A 2 0.38 -42.08 31.36
C ARG A 2 0.95 -40.72 30.95
N ARG A 3 0.83 -40.32 29.67
CA ARG A 3 1.21 -38.98 29.19
C ARG A 3 0.27 -37.93 29.79
N LYS A 4 0.80 -36.99 30.57
CA LYS A 4 0.05 -35.83 31.09
C LYS A 4 -0.35 -34.97 29.92
N LYS A 5 -1.68 -34.66 29.79
CA LYS A 5 -2.19 -33.72 28.81
C LYS A 5 -1.66 -32.30 29.12
N PRO A 6 -1.25 -31.52 28.12
CA PRO A 6 -0.80 -30.14 28.35
C PRO A 6 -1.94 -29.30 28.95
N VAL A 7 -1.59 -28.55 30.01
CA VAL A 7 -2.51 -27.62 30.67
C VAL A 7 -2.90 -26.51 29.67
N ALA A 8 -4.20 -26.39 29.39
CA ALA A 8 -4.70 -25.32 28.50
C ALA A 8 -4.37 -23.96 29.13
N GLN A 9 -3.57 -23.17 28.45
CA GLN A 9 -3.29 -21.79 28.84
C GLN A 9 -4.61 -20.98 28.82
N ARG A 10 -4.97 -20.41 29.98
CA ARG A 10 -6.12 -19.48 30.09
C ARG A 10 -5.89 -18.29 29.17
N LYS A 11 -6.75 -18.16 28.12
CA LYS A 11 -6.74 -16.97 27.24
C LYS A 11 -7.08 -15.75 28.08
N VAL A 12 -6.16 -14.79 28.18
CA VAL A 12 -6.42 -13.48 28.79
C VAL A 12 -7.57 -12.82 28.06
N PRO A 13 -8.63 -12.34 28.77
CA PRO A 13 -9.76 -11.71 28.11
C PRO A 13 -9.29 -10.43 27.39
N ARG A 14 -9.54 -10.36 26.07
CA ARG A 14 -9.22 -9.16 25.28
C ARG A 14 -10.13 -8.01 25.74
N LYS A 15 -9.53 -6.88 26.11
CA LYS A 15 -10.27 -5.64 26.42
C LYS A 15 -11.22 -5.31 25.27
N LYS A 16 -12.50 -5.09 25.58
CA LYS A 16 -13.47 -4.62 24.58
C LYS A 16 -13.10 -3.19 24.16
N ILE A 17 -12.81 -3.00 22.86
CA ILE A 17 -12.52 -1.68 22.31
C ILE A 17 -13.82 -0.91 22.16
N ALA A 18 -13.85 0.33 22.64
CA ALA A 18 -15.03 1.20 22.57
C ALA A 18 -15.40 1.50 21.10
N ARG A 19 -16.68 1.52 20.81
CA ARG A 19 -17.27 1.92 19.53
C ARG A 19 -17.84 3.31 19.66
N THR A 20 -17.12 4.30 19.16
CA THR A 20 -17.42 5.73 19.32
C THR A 20 -17.88 6.42 18.04
N ARG A 21 -17.73 5.75 16.88
CA ARG A 21 -18.08 6.28 15.57
C ARG A 21 -19.32 5.60 14.99
N ASN A 22 -19.95 6.25 14.02
CA ASN A 22 -21.11 5.76 13.28
C ASN A 22 -22.22 5.26 14.23
N SER A 23 -22.69 6.16 15.11
CA SER A 23 -23.74 5.86 16.10
C SER A 23 -23.39 4.67 17.02
N GLY A 24 -22.14 4.52 17.42
CA GLY A 24 -21.70 3.45 18.33
C GLY A 24 -21.54 2.07 17.67
N THR A 25 -21.52 1.99 16.36
CA THR A 25 -21.35 0.71 15.64
C THR A 25 -19.92 0.45 15.20
N MET A 26 -19.05 1.48 15.19
CA MET A 26 -17.72 1.44 14.62
C MET A 26 -16.66 1.91 15.63
N THR A 27 -15.52 1.21 15.67
CA THR A 27 -14.35 1.67 16.45
C THR A 27 -13.62 2.79 15.71
N GLU A 28 -12.78 3.54 16.42
CA GLU A 28 -11.92 4.57 15.83
C GLU A 28 -11.03 4.00 14.72
N SER A 29 -10.42 2.85 14.95
CA SER A 29 -9.58 2.17 13.95
C SER A 29 -10.36 1.77 12.69
N GLN A 30 -11.57 1.27 12.83
CA GLN A 30 -12.45 0.94 11.69
C GLN A 30 -12.83 2.18 10.90
N PHE A 31 -13.12 3.29 11.58
CA PHE A 31 -13.45 4.56 10.94
C PHE A 31 -12.29 5.07 10.07
N TRP A 32 -11.07 5.16 10.62
CA TRP A 32 -9.91 5.62 9.84
C TRP A 32 -9.51 4.65 8.73
N SER A 33 -9.72 3.36 8.93
CA SER A 33 -9.55 2.35 7.87
C SER A 33 -10.52 2.57 6.70
N MET A 34 -11.78 2.91 6.99
CA MET A 34 -12.79 3.24 5.99
C MET A 34 -12.41 4.50 5.20
N ILE A 35 -12.04 5.60 5.90
CA ILE A 35 -11.60 6.85 5.27
C ILE A 35 -10.39 6.61 4.36
N ARG A 36 -9.38 5.89 4.85
CA ARG A 36 -8.20 5.52 4.06
C ARG A 36 -8.57 4.76 2.80
N SER A 37 -9.48 3.79 2.89
CA SER A 37 -9.94 3.00 1.75
C SER A 37 -10.67 3.86 0.72
N ALA A 38 -11.54 4.77 1.16
CA ALA A 38 -12.26 5.69 0.29
C ALA A 38 -11.30 6.62 -0.49
N LEU A 39 -10.31 7.21 0.20
CA LEU A 39 -9.31 8.05 -0.43
C LEU A 39 -8.45 7.27 -1.44
N ARG A 40 -8.01 6.04 -1.10
CA ARG A 40 -7.24 5.18 -1.99
C ARG A 40 -8.04 4.73 -3.22
N GLN A 41 -9.35 4.48 -3.08
CA GLN A 41 -10.20 4.19 -4.24
C GLN A 41 -10.28 5.37 -5.20
N LYS A 42 -10.41 6.59 -4.68
CA LYS A 42 -10.44 7.82 -5.50
C LYS A 42 -9.09 8.14 -6.12
N SER A 43 -8.00 7.88 -5.43
CA SER A 43 -6.65 8.14 -5.96
C SER A 43 -6.31 7.34 -7.22
N ARG A 44 -6.99 6.23 -7.49
CA ARG A 44 -6.81 5.46 -8.75
C ARG A 44 -7.09 6.29 -10.01
N PHE A 45 -7.94 7.31 -9.89
CA PHE A 45 -8.32 8.20 -10.98
C PHE A 45 -7.50 9.49 -11.00
N TRP A 46 -6.48 9.59 -10.16
CA TRP A 46 -5.61 10.75 -10.09
C TRP A 46 -4.78 10.89 -11.37
N LYS A 47 -4.93 12.03 -12.04
CA LYS A 47 -4.35 12.26 -13.37
C LYS A 47 -2.82 12.03 -13.45
N PRO A 48 -2.00 12.47 -12.47
CA PRO A 48 -0.57 12.18 -12.48
C PRO A 48 -0.21 10.70 -12.55
N ILE A 49 -1.03 9.79 -12.00
CA ILE A 49 -0.83 8.33 -12.10
C ILE A 49 -0.90 7.89 -13.57
N ALA A 50 -1.91 8.32 -14.30
CA ALA A 50 -2.04 8.02 -15.73
C ALA A 50 -0.88 8.63 -16.54
N GLN A 51 -0.45 9.84 -16.22
CA GLN A 51 0.69 10.49 -16.86
C GLN A 51 2.01 9.76 -16.61
N CYS A 52 2.26 9.34 -15.36
CA CYS A 52 3.43 8.55 -15.00
C CYS A 52 3.52 7.27 -15.82
N LYS A 53 2.39 6.56 -15.95
CA LYS A 53 2.29 5.35 -16.77
C LYS A 53 2.52 5.63 -18.25
N GLN A 54 1.96 6.72 -18.80
CA GLN A 54 2.18 7.11 -20.18
C GLN A 54 3.64 7.45 -20.48
N ASN A 55 4.34 8.11 -19.55
CA ASN A 55 5.75 8.47 -19.71
C ASN A 55 6.68 7.24 -19.74
N ALA A 56 6.30 6.15 -19.06
CA ALA A 56 7.07 4.90 -19.06
C ALA A 56 6.76 3.99 -20.26
N ARG A 57 5.83 4.38 -21.14
CA ARG A 57 5.28 3.57 -22.21
C ARG A 57 6.11 3.63 -23.51
N ARG A 58 6.30 2.50 -24.15
CA ARG A 58 6.74 2.41 -25.56
C ARG A 58 5.87 1.42 -26.36
N LYS A 59 5.95 1.47 -27.69
CA LYS A 59 5.34 0.47 -28.55
C LYS A 59 5.99 -0.89 -28.32
N TYR A 60 5.17 -1.92 -28.23
CA TYR A 60 5.64 -3.30 -28.19
C TYR A 60 5.88 -3.80 -29.62
N ASN A 61 7.08 -4.32 -29.90
CA ASN A 61 7.48 -4.83 -31.20
C ASN A 61 7.70 -6.35 -31.20
N GLY A 62 7.18 -7.06 -30.19
CA GLY A 62 7.33 -8.51 -30.06
C GLY A 62 6.27 -9.30 -30.83
N THR A 63 6.21 -10.60 -30.58
CA THR A 63 5.38 -11.57 -31.31
C THR A 63 3.90 -11.57 -30.89
N ASN A 64 3.57 -11.06 -29.71
CA ASN A 64 2.20 -11.03 -29.21
C ASN A 64 1.38 -9.89 -29.84
N LYS A 65 0.63 -10.19 -30.90
CA LYS A 65 -0.19 -9.21 -31.64
C LYS A 65 -1.26 -8.50 -30.81
N ARG A 66 -1.65 -9.05 -29.64
CA ARG A 66 -2.64 -8.42 -28.74
C ARG A 66 -2.03 -7.34 -27.83
N GLN A 67 -0.71 -7.39 -27.62
CA GLN A 67 0.02 -6.42 -26.82
C GLN A 67 0.45 -5.25 -27.72
N LYS A 68 -0.05 -4.05 -27.44
CA LYS A 68 0.28 -2.83 -28.20
C LYS A 68 1.43 -2.06 -27.58
N PHE A 69 1.54 -2.08 -26.25
CA PHE A 69 2.49 -1.29 -25.48
C PHE A 69 3.16 -2.12 -24.39
N GLU A 70 4.30 -1.64 -23.97
CA GLU A 70 5.04 -2.12 -22.80
C GLU A 70 5.58 -0.93 -22.02
N TYR A 71 5.90 -1.14 -20.74
CA TYR A 71 6.20 -0.11 -19.76
C TYR A 71 7.50 -0.40 -19.05
N GLN A 72 8.37 0.60 -18.93
CA GLN A 72 9.66 0.46 -18.28
C GLN A 72 9.52 0.52 -16.77
N CYS A 73 10.06 -0.47 -16.07
CA CYS A 73 10.24 -0.42 -14.61
C CYS A 73 11.33 0.59 -14.25
N ASN A 74 11.05 1.46 -13.30
CA ASN A 74 12.00 2.50 -12.89
C ASN A 74 13.22 1.95 -12.12
N ILE A 75 13.13 0.76 -11.54
CA ILE A 75 14.22 0.14 -10.77
C ILE A 75 15.07 -0.77 -11.67
N CYS A 76 14.52 -1.83 -12.24
CA CYS A 76 15.28 -2.78 -13.03
C CYS A 76 15.48 -2.36 -14.49
N LYS A 77 14.79 -1.32 -14.95
CA LYS A 77 14.82 -0.79 -16.33
C LYS A 77 14.33 -1.74 -17.42
N GLU A 78 13.84 -2.90 -17.06
CA GLU A 78 13.22 -3.86 -17.98
C GLU A 78 11.79 -3.43 -18.36
N TYR A 79 11.30 -3.96 -19.48
CA TYR A 79 9.97 -3.62 -20.02
C TYR A 79 8.97 -4.74 -19.76
N PHE A 80 7.76 -4.36 -19.36
CA PHE A 80 6.71 -5.30 -18.99
C PHE A 80 5.36 -4.90 -19.61
N PRO A 81 4.47 -5.86 -19.90
CA PRO A 81 3.10 -5.56 -20.30
C PRO A 81 2.32 -4.91 -19.14
N ASP A 82 1.24 -4.23 -19.48
CA ASP A 82 0.40 -3.47 -18.53
C ASP A 82 -0.04 -4.24 -17.28
N LYS A 83 -0.37 -5.51 -17.44
CA LYS A 83 -0.83 -6.38 -16.35
C LYS A 83 0.24 -6.69 -15.29
N HIS A 84 1.53 -6.48 -15.59
CA HIS A 84 2.66 -6.80 -14.72
C HIS A 84 3.38 -5.57 -14.18
N ILE A 85 2.77 -4.40 -14.31
CA ILE A 85 3.31 -3.16 -13.75
C ILE A 85 2.32 -2.49 -12.80
N ASN A 86 2.86 -1.73 -11.86
CA ASN A 86 2.10 -0.89 -10.95
C ASN A 86 2.69 0.51 -10.91
N VAL A 87 1.85 1.53 -10.79
CA VAL A 87 2.31 2.88 -10.44
C VAL A 87 2.38 2.96 -8.92
N ASP A 88 3.53 3.28 -8.42
CA ASP A 88 3.87 3.31 -6.99
C ASP A 88 4.31 4.70 -6.56
N HIS A 89 4.07 5.03 -5.29
CA HIS A 89 4.59 6.24 -4.67
C HIS A 89 6.05 6.03 -4.26
N ILE A 90 6.95 6.90 -4.72
CA ILE A 90 8.37 6.88 -4.30
C ILE A 90 8.44 7.07 -2.79
N GLN A 91 7.81 8.13 -2.27
CA GLN A 91 7.53 8.30 -0.84
C GLN A 91 6.12 7.77 -0.55
N PRO A 92 5.98 6.72 0.28
CA PRO A 92 4.67 6.15 0.59
C PRO A 92 3.72 7.17 1.22
N ALA A 93 2.41 7.02 0.95
CA ALA A 93 1.38 7.86 1.59
C ALA A 93 1.35 7.72 3.12
N GLY A 94 1.85 6.60 3.64
CA GLY A 94 1.97 6.37 5.07
C GLY A 94 0.69 5.83 5.71
N ALA A 95 0.61 5.96 7.03
CA ALA A 95 -0.55 5.57 7.81
C ALA A 95 -1.59 6.69 7.88
N LEU A 96 -2.85 6.30 8.10
CA LEU A 96 -3.95 7.20 8.44
C LEU A 96 -4.71 6.54 9.59
N ASN A 97 -4.39 6.93 10.83
CA ASN A 97 -4.93 6.34 12.04
C ASN A 97 -5.73 7.34 12.89
N CYS A 98 -5.54 8.64 12.64
CA CYS A 98 -6.19 9.73 13.36
C CYS A 98 -6.32 10.97 12.46
N SER A 99 -7.03 11.99 12.95
CA SER A 99 -7.25 13.24 12.22
C SER A 99 -5.96 14.00 11.91
N GLN A 100 -4.98 13.92 12.79
CA GLN A 100 -3.67 14.59 12.62
C GLN A 100 -2.86 14.02 11.44
N ASP A 101 -3.07 12.75 11.10
CA ASP A 101 -2.42 12.12 9.95
C ASP A 101 -3.00 12.58 8.61
N LEU A 102 -4.25 13.07 8.60
CA LEU A 102 -5.04 13.28 7.40
C LEU A 102 -4.40 14.26 6.41
N PRO A 103 -3.94 15.46 6.79
CA PRO A 103 -3.36 16.41 5.83
C PRO A 103 -2.14 15.80 5.11
N GLY A 104 -1.19 15.26 5.85
CA GLY A 104 0.01 14.66 5.29
C GLY A 104 -0.26 13.42 4.44
N PHE A 105 -1.25 12.61 4.84
CA PHE A 105 -1.68 11.45 4.05
C PHE A 105 -2.27 11.87 2.70
N VAL A 106 -3.14 12.89 2.68
CA VAL A 106 -3.77 13.40 1.45
C VAL A 106 -2.72 13.97 0.51
N GLU A 107 -1.80 14.80 1.00
CA GLU A 107 -0.73 15.40 0.18
C GLU A 107 0.18 14.33 -0.45
N ARG A 108 0.52 13.28 0.28
CA ARG A 108 1.34 12.19 -0.25
C ARG A 108 0.58 11.26 -1.18
N LEU A 109 -0.72 11.04 -0.94
CA LEU A 109 -1.56 10.17 -1.77
C LEU A 109 -1.88 10.81 -3.11
N PHE A 110 -2.27 12.09 -3.10
CA PHE A 110 -2.60 12.90 -4.28
C PHE A 110 -1.42 13.80 -4.68
N CYS A 111 -0.26 13.19 -4.78
CA CYS A 111 0.99 13.87 -5.10
C CYS A 111 1.12 14.21 -6.58
N GLY A 112 2.14 15.00 -6.91
CA GLY A 112 2.56 15.23 -8.29
C GLY A 112 3.29 14.03 -8.89
N ILE A 113 3.57 14.12 -10.19
CA ILE A 113 4.22 13.05 -10.95
C ILE A 113 5.65 12.74 -10.46
N GLU A 114 6.31 13.70 -9.85
CA GLU A 114 7.67 13.59 -9.29
C GLU A 114 7.80 12.57 -8.16
N ASN A 115 6.69 12.27 -7.47
CA ASN A 115 6.64 11.24 -6.42
C ASN A 115 6.02 9.91 -6.88
N LEU A 116 5.87 9.73 -8.18
CA LEU A 116 5.30 8.51 -8.78
C LEU A 116 6.33 7.79 -9.65
N GLN A 117 6.27 6.48 -9.68
CA GLN A 117 7.11 5.63 -10.51
C GLN A 117 6.37 4.38 -10.98
N VAL A 118 6.75 3.87 -12.16
CA VAL A 118 6.28 2.58 -12.64
C VAL A 118 7.22 1.49 -12.15
N LEU A 119 6.70 0.46 -11.53
CA LEU A 119 7.45 -0.71 -11.06
C LEU A 119 6.85 -1.99 -11.60
N CYS A 120 7.69 -2.97 -11.94
CA CYS A 120 7.23 -4.34 -12.17
C CYS A 120 6.83 -5.01 -10.84
N GLU A 121 6.08 -6.09 -10.90
CA GLU A 121 5.60 -6.82 -9.72
C GLU A 121 6.73 -7.21 -8.76
N SER A 122 7.86 -7.69 -9.28
CA SER A 122 9.01 -8.11 -8.47
C SER A 122 9.62 -6.93 -7.71
N CYS A 123 9.95 -5.83 -8.39
CA CYS A 123 10.53 -4.64 -7.76
C CYS A 123 9.56 -3.98 -6.77
N HIS A 124 8.26 -3.97 -7.09
CA HIS A 124 7.22 -3.46 -6.19
C HIS A 124 7.11 -4.29 -4.92
N ASN A 125 7.17 -5.62 -5.04
CA ASN A 125 7.14 -6.53 -3.88
C ASN A 125 8.37 -6.35 -2.98
N ASP A 126 9.56 -6.20 -3.55
CA ASP A 126 10.80 -6.01 -2.80
C ASP A 126 10.78 -4.67 -2.06
N LYS A 127 10.39 -3.59 -2.72
CA LYS A 127 10.20 -2.27 -2.07
C LYS A 127 9.21 -2.36 -0.91
N THR A 128 8.07 -3.04 -1.10
CA THR A 128 7.07 -3.22 -0.04
C THR A 128 7.62 -3.99 1.17
N LYS A 129 8.46 -5.00 0.95
CA LYS A 129 9.13 -5.75 2.04
C LYS A 129 10.09 -4.87 2.81
N GLU A 130 10.89 -4.06 2.13
CA GLU A 130 11.82 -3.11 2.76
C GLU A 130 11.09 -2.06 3.59
N GLU A 131 10.03 -1.46 3.07
CA GLU A 131 9.20 -0.49 3.80
C GLU A 131 8.58 -1.10 5.07
N LYS A 132 8.13 -2.36 5.01
CA LYS A 132 7.60 -3.07 6.18
C LYS A 132 8.69 -3.35 7.21
N LYS A 133 9.92 -3.66 6.78
CA LYS A 133 11.08 -3.90 7.65
C LYS A 133 11.44 -2.60 8.38
N THR A 134 11.62 -1.51 7.66
CA THR A 134 11.95 -0.19 8.23
C THR A 134 10.92 0.27 9.26
N LYS A 135 9.62 0.05 8.99
CA LYS A 135 8.55 0.37 9.96
C LYS A 135 8.61 -0.47 11.23
N ARG A 136 9.05 -1.73 11.17
CA ARG A 136 9.22 -2.59 12.34
C ARG A 136 10.42 -2.16 13.17
N ASP A 137 11.54 -1.92 12.51
CA ASP A 137 12.79 -1.52 13.16
C ASP A 137 12.65 -0.13 13.83
N GLY A 138 11.95 0.82 13.20
CA GLY A 138 11.65 2.13 13.78
C GLY A 138 10.71 2.10 14.99
N LYS A 139 9.90 1.05 15.16
CA LYS A 139 9.06 0.86 16.37
C LYS A 139 9.85 0.30 17.56
N VAL A 140 10.90 -0.46 17.30
CA VAL A 140 11.74 -1.06 18.37
C VAL A 140 12.64 -0.01 19.04
N GLN A 141 12.87 1.13 18.42
CA GLN A 141 13.71 2.22 18.99
C GLN A 141 12.95 3.24 19.84
N GLN A 142 11.63 3.08 20.01
CA GLN A 142 10.77 4.03 20.75
C GLN A 142 10.20 3.46 22.08
N ASP A 143 10.65 2.28 22.50
CA ASP A 143 10.32 1.68 23.82
C ASP A 143 11.46 1.81 24.83
#